data_5bce878841ee7341d9c78ee1c8b1e74a
#
_entry.id   5bce878841ee7341d9c78ee1c8b1e74a
#
_cell.length_a   1.000
_cell.length_b   1.000
_cell.length_c   1.000
_cell.angle_alpha   90.00
_cell.angle_beta   90.00
_cell.angle_gamma   90.00
#
_symmetry.space_group_name_H-M   'P 1'
#
loop_
_entity.id
_entity.type
_entity.pdbx_description
1 polymer ?
#
loop_
_entity_poly.entity_id
_entity_poly.type
_entity_poly.pdbx_seq_one_letter_code
_entity_poly.pdbx_strand_id
1 'polypeptide(L)'
;MQIGDVVPDFELPSQNNEKIKLSDFRGKKNVVVVFYPAAFTGTCTGELCALRDDLSAFKNENVELLAISCDTPFALKVFADQEKYDFTLLSDFWPHGETAKKYGVFIPERGFATRGTFIVNKEGKLHWSVTMT
;
A
#
# COMPACT_ATOMS: atom_id res chain seq x y z
N MET A 1 4.20 2.68 -16.07
CA MET A 1 2.86 3.22 -15.76
C MET A 1 2.90 4.73 -15.81
N GLN A 2 2.00 5.33 -16.56
CA GLN A 2 1.98 6.77 -16.77
C GLN A 2 0.68 7.36 -16.22
N ILE A 3 0.70 8.66 -15.92
CA ILE A 3 -0.48 9.37 -15.47
C ILE A 3 -1.59 9.20 -16.51
N GLY A 4 -2.78 8.82 -16.02
CA GLY A 4 -3.94 8.53 -16.87
C GLY A 4 -4.13 7.07 -17.22
N ASP A 5 -3.11 6.22 -17.01
CA ASP A 5 -3.25 4.78 -17.25
C ASP A 5 -4.16 4.16 -16.19
N VAL A 6 -4.92 3.14 -16.60
CA VAL A 6 -5.64 2.30 -15.63
C VAL A 6 -4.62 1.49 -14.85
N VAL A 7 -4.62 1.64 -13.53
CA VAL A 7 -3.64 0.91 -12.71
C VAL A 7 -4.05 -0.56 -12.57
N PRO A 8 -3.07 -1.46 -12.41
CA PRO A 8 -3.39 -2.87 -12.17
C PRO A 8 -4.22 -3.04 -10.90
N ASP A 9 -5.28 -3.84 -11.00
CA ASP A 9 -6.07 -4.20 -9.83
C ASP A 9 -5.35 -5.26 -9.02
N PHE A 10 -5.73 -5.40 -7.76
CA PHE A 10 -5.19 -6.42 -6.87
C PHE A 10 -6.22 -6.80 -5.82
N GLU A 11 -6.04 -7.99 -5.26
CA GLU A 11 -6.77 -8.44 -4.08
C GLU A 11 -5.77 -9.02 -3.11
N LEU A 12 -5.63 -8.40 -1.95
CA LEU A 12 -4.64 -8.79 -0.95
C LEU A 12 -5.28 -8.88 0.44
N PRO A 13 -4.78 -9.80 1.29
CA PRO A 13 -5.26 -9.85 2.67
C PRO A 13 -4.69 -8.70 3.49
N SER A 14 -5.53 -8.14 4.36
CA SER A 14 -5.15 -7.10 5.28
C SER A 14 -4.52 -7.69 6.56
N GLN A 15 -4.07 -6.82 7.48
CA GLN A 15 -3.59 -7.23 8.78
C GLN A 15 -4.65 -7.95 9.61
N ASN A 16 -5.91 -7.79 9.27
CA ASN A 16 -7.02 -8.52 9.91
C ASN A 16 -7.45 -9.75 9.10
N ASN A 17 -6.64 -10.12 8.11
CA ASN A 17 -6.87 -11.25 7.22
C ASN A 17 -8.19 -11.15 6.43
N GLU A 18 -8.60 -9.93 6.12
CA GLU A 18 -9.73 -9.64 5.24
C GLU A 18 -9.20 -9.29 3.86
N LYS A 19 -9.82 -9.81 2.81
CA LYS A 19 -9.39 -9.54 1.44
C LYS A 19 -9.88 -8.17 0.98
N ILE A 20 -8.95 -7.35 0.50
CA ILE A 20 -9.23 -6.00 0.02
C ILE A 20 -8.85 -5.91 -1.45
N LYS A 21 -9.77 -5.41 -2.27
CA LYS A 21 -9.52 -5.16 -3.69
C LYS A 21 -9.41 -3.66 -3.95
N LEU A 22 -8.45 -3.27 -4.77
CA LEU A 22 -8.35 -1.87 -5.20
C LEU A 22 -9.62 -1.42 -5.91
N SER A 23 -10.17 -2.26 -6.77
CA SER A 23 -11.38 -1.94 -7.53
C SER A 23 -12.62 -1.70 -6.68
N ASP A 24 -12.63 -2.15 -5.41
CA ASP A 24 -13.75 -1.90 -4.50
C ASP A 24 -13.94 -0.39 -4.22
N PHE A 25 -12.90 0.41 -4.44
CA PHE A 25 -12.94 1.85 -4.20
C PHE A 25 -13.30 2.66 -5.43
N ARG A 26 -13.42 2.03 -6.60
CA ARG A 26 -13.80 2.73 -7.82
C ARG A 26 -15.18 3.35 -7.70
N GLY A 27 -15.27 4.62 -8.08
CA GLY A 27 -16.51 5.40 -7.96
C GLY A 27 -16.83 5.88 -6.55
N LYS A 28 -15.98 5.54 -5.57
CA LYS A 28 -16.21 5.86 -4.16
C LYS A 28 -15.14 6.76 -3.57
N LYS A 29 -13.86 6.38 -3.73
CA LYS A 29 -12.74 7.09 -3.12
C LYS A 29 -11.54 7.11 -4.05
N ASN A 30 -10.73 8.15 -3.92
CA ASN A 30 -9.35 8.12 -4.39
C ASN A 30 -8.55 7.24 -3.43
N VAL A 31 -7.52 6.54 -3.93
CA VAL A 31 -6.72 5.64 -3.11
C VAL A 31 -5.26 6.06 -3.16
N VAL A 32 -4.65 6.19 -2.00
CA VAL A 32 -3.20 6.35 -1.88
C VAL A 32 -2.62 4.97 -1.60
N VAL A 33 -1.87 4.43 -2.56
CA VAL A 33 -1.22 3.13 -2.44
C VAL A 33 0.25 3.36 -2.14
N VAL A 34 0.70 2.89 -0.99
CA VAL A 34 2.09 3.05 -0.53
C VAL A 34 2.76 1.70 -0.46
N PHE A 35 3.84 1.52 -1.21
CA PHE A 35 4.70 0.34 -1.08
C PHE A 35 5.87 0.67 -0.19
N TYR A 36 6.27 -0.26 0.66
CA TYR A 36 7.44 -0.12 1.53
C TYR A 36 8.15 -1.48 1.66
N PRO A 37 9.47 -1.47 1.94
CA PRO A 37 10.26 -2.71 1.92
C PRO A 37 9.81 -3.76 2.93
N ALA A 38 9.64 -3.38 4.19
CA ALA A 38 9.30 -4.34 5.24
C ALA A 38 8.85 -3.64 6.51
N ALA A 39 7.97 -4.31 7.26
CA ALA A 39 7.58 -3.89 8.60
C ALA A 39 8.81 -3.88 9.54
N PHE A 40 8.75 -3.08 10.58
CA PHE A 40 9.77 -2.99 11.65
C PHE A 40 11.13 -2.43 11.23
N THR A 41 11.28 -1.94 10.01
CA THR A 41 12.51 -1.23 9.61
C THR A 41 12.41 0.25 10.00
N GLY A 42 13.50 0.83 10.48
CA GLY A 42 13.48 2.18 11.04
C GLY A 42 12.96 3.25 10.08
N THR A 43 13.49 3.29 8.86
CA THR A 43 13.09 4.31 7.87
C THR A 43 11.65 4.10 7.41
N CYS A 44 11.25 2.85 7.17
CA CYS A 44 9.89 2.55 6.74
C CYS A 44 8.89 2.85 7.85
N THR A 45 9.24 2.52 9.09
CA THR A 45 8.40 2.83 10.24
C THR A 45 8.21 4.34 10.37
N GLY A 46 9.26 5.13 10.16
CA GLY A 46 9.18 6.60 10.21
C GLY A 46 8.23 7.17 9.15
N GLU A 47 8.27 6.64 7.93
CA GLU A 47 7.38 7.07 6.86
C GLU A 47 5.92 6.75 7.18
N LEU A 48 5.64 5.53 7.64
CA LEU A 48 4.29 5.13 8.01
C LEU A 48 3.80 5.88 9.27
N CYS A 49 4.70 6.19 10.19
CA CYS A 49 4.36 7.00 11.36
C CYS A 49 3.95 8.41 10.96
N ALA A 50 4.60 9.00 9.96
CA ALA A 50 4.20 10.31 9.46
C ALA A 50 2.79 10.27 8.86
N LEU A 51 2.46 9.20 8.13
CA LEU A 51 1.11 9.00 7.59
C LEU A 51 0.09 8.81 8.71
N ARG A 52 0.44 8.05 9.74
CA ARG A 52 -0.41 7.85 10.92
C ARG A 52 -0.73 9.18 11.61
N ASP A 53 0.28 10.02 11.78
CA ASP A 53 0.14 11.26 12.53
C ASP A 53 -0.67 12.31 11.77
N ASP A 54 -0.77 12.19 10.45
CA ASP A 54 -1.60 13.07 9.62
C ASP A 54 -2.66 12.27 8.86
N LEU A 55 -3.26 11.28 9.53
CA LEU A 55 -4.11 10.28 8.90
C LEU A 55 -5.35 10.89 8.24
N SER A 56 -5.94 11.94 8.84
CA SER A 56 -7.15 12.55 8.29
C SER A 56 -6.96 13.11 6.88
N ALA A 57 -5.73 13.46 6.50
CA ALA A 57 -5.43 13.92 5.14
C ALA A 57 -5.38 12.75 4.14
N PHE A 58 -5.09 11.53 4.61
CA PHE A 58 -4.88 10.35 3.77
C PHE A 58 -5.97 9.29 3.88
N LYS A 59 -6.87 9.42 4.85
CA LYS A 59 -7.98 8.48 5.06
C LYS A 59 -9.19 9.26 5.54
N ASN A 60 -10.16 9.47 4.66
CA ASN A 60 -11.38 10.21 4.97
C ASN A 60 -12.48 9.75 4.02
N GLU A 61 -13.57 10.51 3.90
CA GLU A 61 -14.69 10.16 3.03
C GLU A 61 -14.32 10.09 1.55
N ASN A 62 -13.25 10.77 1.14
CA ASN A 62 -12.85 10.88 -0.27
C ASN A 62 -11.55 10.14 -0.59
N VAL A 63 -10.80 9.73 0.42
CA VAL A 63 -9.46 9.13 0.24
C VAL A 63 -9.30 7.91 1.15
N GLU A 64 -8.76 6.84 0.60
CA GLU A 64 -8.38 5.64 1.36
C GLU A 64 -6.87 5.45 1.26
N LEU A 65 -6.26 4.98 2.34
CA LEU A 65 -4.82 4.70 2.41
C LEU A 65 -4.61 3.19 2.50
N LEU A 66 -3.86 2.64 1.55
CA LEU A 66 -3.47 1.23 1.54
C LEU A 66 -1.95 1.16 1.50
N ALA A 67 -1.36 0.55 2.53
CA ALA A 67 0.09 0.36 2.59
C ALA A 67 0.41 -1.11 2.36
N ILE A 68 1.32 -1.39 1.43
CA ILE A 68 1.59 -2.74 0.94
C ILE A 68 3.05 -3.13 1.14
N SER A 69 3.27 -4.31 1.73
CA SER A 69 4.61 -4.90 1.83
C SER A 69 4.52 -6.41 1.58
N CYS A 70 5.68 -7.06 1.48
CA CYS A 70 5.74 -8.51 1.28
C CYS A 70 5.73 -9.29 2.62
N ASP A 71 5.36 -8.65 3.71
CA ASP A 71 5.21 -9.30 5.02
C ASP A 71 3.93 -10.13 5.09
N THR A 72 3.90 -11.10 6.02
CA THR A 72 2.68 -11.88 6.25
C THR A 72 1.61 -11.04 6.95
N PRO A 73 0.32 -11.40 6.84
CA PRO A 73 -0.73 -10.71 7.59
C PRO A 73 -0.50 -10.74 9.10
N PHE A 74 0.09 -11.82 9.61
CA PHE A 74 0.39 -11.95 11.05
C PHE A 74 1.41 -10.91 11.50
N ALA A 75 2.49 -10.74 10.75
CA ALA A 75 3.50 -9.72 11.05
C ALA A 75 2.90 -8.31 10.96
N LEU A 76 2.05 -8.07 9.95
CA LEU A 76 1.41 -6.77 9.77
C LEU A 76 0.45 -6.44 10.91
N LYS A 77 -0.24 -7.45 11.47
CA LYS A 77 -1.12 -7.24 12.62
C LYS A 77 -0.35 -6.74 13.83
N VAL A 78 0.77 -7.38 14.13
CA VAL A 78 1.64 -6.97 15.25
C VAL A 78 2.18 -5.57 15.00
N PHE A 79 2.64 -5.30 13.78
CA PHE A 79 3.19 -4.01 13.39
C PHE A 79 2.16 -2.89 13.55
N ALA A 80 0.94 -3.10 13.05
CA ALA A 80 -0.14 -2.11 13.16
C ALA A 80 -0.51 -1.84 14.63
N ASP A 81 -0.60 -2.89 15.44
CA ASP A 81 -0.96 -2.75 16.85
C ASP A 81 0.15 -2.03 17.63
N GLN A 82 1.41 -2.38 17.35
CA GLN A 82 2.56 -1.79 18.05
C GLN A 82 2.70 -0.31 17.73
N GLU A 83 2.52 0.07 16.45
CA GLU A 83 2.68 1.45 16.01
C GLU A 83 1.37 2.24 15.98
N LYS A 84 0.27 1.62 16.36
CA LYS A 84 -1.07 2.23 16.40
C LYS A 84 -1.51 2.79 15.06
N TYR A 85 -1.28 2.04 14.01
CA TYR A 85 -1.74 2.40 12.67
C TYR A 85 -3.23 2.12 12.53
N ASP A 86 -4.02 3.13 12.24
CA ASP A 86 -5.46 3.02 12.00
C ASP A 86 -5.76 3.12 10.50
N PHE A 87 -4.92 2.49 9.69
CA PHE A 87 -5.12 2.36 8.26
C PHE A 87 -4.81 0.92 7.84
N THR A 88 -5.19 0.58 6.61
CA THR A 88 -5.07 -0.79 6.13
C THR A 88 -3.64 -1.10 5.68
N LEU A 89 -3.06 -2.16 6.24
CA LEU A 89 -1.81 -2.75 5.78
C LEU A 89 -2.16 -4.01 4.99
N LEU A 90 -1.64 -4.12 3.78
CA LEU A 90 -1.91 -5.25 2.89
C LEU A 90 -0.66 -6.11 2.72
N SER A 91 -0.88 -7.41 2.64
CA SER A 91 0.18 -8.40 2.52
C SER A 91 0.33 -8.86 1.07
N ASP A 92 1.48 -8.56 0.47
CA ASP A 92 1.86 -9.05 -0.86
C ASP A 92 2.82 -10.24 -0.71
N PHE A 93 2.58 -11.06 0.34
CA PHE A 93 3.44 -12.20 0.67
C PHE A 93 3.31 -13.32 -0.34
N TRP A 94 2.09 -13.60 -0.82
CA TRP A 94 1.87 -14.71 -1.75
C TRP A 94 0.74 -14.42 -2.74
N PRO A 95 0.92 -14.64 -4.04
CA PRO A 95 2.22 -14.95 -4.69
C PRO A 95 3.21 -13.82 -4.41
N HIS A 96 4.40 -14.21 -4.00
CA HIS A 96 5.35 -13.30 -3.36
C HIS A 96 5.73 -12.11 -4.26
N GLY A 97 5.37 -10.90 -3.83
CA GLY A 97 5.70 -9.68 -4.55
C GLY A 97 4.93 -9.48 -5.85
N GLU A 98 3.87 -10.25 -6.11
CA GLU A 98 3.12 -10.15 -7.37
C GLU A 98 2.57 -8.75 -7.62
N THR A 99 1.98 -8.12 -6.63
CA THR A 99 1.43 -6.77 -6.77
C THR A 99 2.54 -5.75 -6.95
N ALA A 100 3.62 -5.86 -6.18
CA ALA A 100 4.78 -5.00 -6.34
C ALA A 100 5.38 -5.10 -7.74
N LYS A 101 5.41 -6.30 -8.32
CA LYS A 101 5.88 -6.51 -9.69
C LYS A 101 4.98 -5.80 -10.70
N LYS A 102 3.67 -5.86 -10.52
CA LYS A 102 2.71 -5.20 -11.40
C LYS A 102 2.88 -3.68 -11.39
N TYR A 103 3.28 -3.13 -10.24
CA TYR A 103 3.50 -1.69 -10.09
C TYR A 103 4.95 -1.28 -10.37
N GLY A 104 5.82 -2.23 -10.74
CA GLY A 104 7.20 -1.95 -11.12
C GLY A 104 8.11 -1.58 -9.95
N VAL A 105 7.77 -1.97 -8.73
CA VAL A 105 8.53 -1.60 -7.53
C VAL A 105 9.13 -2.80 -6.78
N PHE A 106 9.04 -4.00 -7.34
CA PHE A 106 9.61 -5.19 -6.71
C PHE A 106 11.11 -5.29 -6.97
N ILE A 107 11.89 -5.62 -5.94
CA ILE A 107 13.34 -5.83 -6.05
C ILE A 107 13.60 -7.35 -5.94
N PRO A 108 13.81 -8.05 -7.08
CA PRO A 108 13.95 -9.52 -7.04
C PRO A 108 15.13 -9.99 -6.19
N GLU A 109 16.23 -9.25 -6.19
CA GLU A 109 17.43 -9.61 -5.45
C GLU A 109 17.24 -9.57 -3.94
N ARG A 110 16.21 -8.87 -3.47
CA ARG A 110 15.95 -8.70 -2.03
C ARG A 110 14.64 -9.32 -1.58
N GLY A 111 13.73 -9.61 -2.52
CA GLY A 111 12.46 -10.24 -2.19
C GLY A 111 11.43 -9.31 -1.56
N PHE A 112 11.59 -8.00 -1.71
CA PHE A 112 10.63 -7.02 -1.22
C PHE A 112 10.51 -5.82 -2.17
N ALA A 113 9.55 -4.94 -1.90
CA ALA A 113 9.34 -3.76 -2.70
C ALA A 113 10.29 -2.63 -2.32
N THR A 114 10.65 -1.78 -3.28
CA THR A 114 11.20 -0.47 -2.96
C THR A 114 10.06 0.45 -2.52
N ARG A 115 10.38 1.65 -2.07
CA ARG A 115 9.36 2.62 -1.69
C ARG A 115 8.71 3.21 -2.92
N GLY A 116 7.39 3.27 -2.89
CA GLY A 116 6.65 3.88 -3.97
C GLY A 116 5.29 4.33 -3.48
N THR A 117 4.84 5.49 -3.96
CA THR A 117 3.51 6.02 -3.65
C THR A 117 2.78 6.26 -4.95
N PHE A 118 1.56 5.73 -5.04
CA PHE A 118 0.72 5.85 -6.22
C PHE A 118 -0.63 6.40 -5.79
N ILE A 119 -1.06 7.50 -6.40
CA ILE A 119 -2.39 8.06 -6.14
C ILE A 119 -3.30 7.65 -7.29
N VAL A 120 -4.32 6.89 -6.96
CA VAL A 120 -5.29 6.33 -7.90
C VAL A 120 -6.60 7.07 -7.73
N ASN A 121 -7.16 7.63 -8.82
CA ASN A 121 -8.40 8.38 -8.74
C ASN A 121 -9.61 7.44 -8.69
N LYS A 122 -10.81 8.02 -8.54
CA LYS A 122 -12.05 7.24 -8.43
C LYS A 122 -12.36 6.41 -9.67
N GLU A 123 -11.76 6.73 -10.81
CA GLU A 123 -11.93 5.99 -12.06
C GLU A 123 -10.95 4.82 -12.20
N GLY A 124 -10.07 4.61 -11.21
CA GLY A 124 -9.05 3.56 -11.25
C GLY A 124 -7.85 3.93 -12.09
N LYS A 125 -7.62 5.20 -12.36
CA LYS A 125 -6.51 5.69 -13.17
C LYS A 125 -5.45 6.35 -12.31
N LEU A 126 -4.19 6.25 -12.74
CA LEU A 126 -3.08 6.86 -12.04
C LEU A 126 -3.16 8.38 -12.14
N HIS A 127 -3.21 9.03 -10.98
CA HIS A 127 -3.21 10.49 -10.89
C HIS A 127 -1.80 11.03 -10.64
N TRP A 128 -1.00 10.34 -9.84
CA TRP A 128 0.33 10.78 -9.48
C TRP A 128 1.13 9.61 -8.90
N SER A 129 2.43 9.62 -9.08
CA SER A 129 3.29 8.60 -8.46
C SER A 129 4.70 9.11 -8.24
N VAL A 130 5.36 8.54 -7.25
CA VAL A 130 6.79 8.69 -7.03
C VAL A 130 7.34 7.35 -6.55
N THR A 131 8.47 6.96 -7.09
CA THR A 131 9.18 5.76 -6.66
C THR A 131 10.60 6.11 -6.30
N MET A 132 11.13 5.43 -5.29
CA MET A 132 12.48 5.62 -4.80
C MET A 132 13.25 4.32 -4.93
N THR A 133 14.45 4.40 -5.46
CA THR A 133 15.34 3.25 -5.61
C THR A 133 16.30 3.13 -4.44
#